data_affb5828e1b39cfdd96ebbcc21fcc77c
#
_entry.id   affb5828e1b39cfdd96ebbcc21fcc77c
#
_cell.length_a   1.000
_cell.length_b   1.000
_cell.length_c   1.000
_cell.angle_alpha   90.00
_cell.angle_beta   90.00
_cell.angle_gamma   90.00
#
_symmetry.space_group_name_H-M   'P 1'
#
loop_
_entity.id
_entity.type
_entity.pdbx_description
1 polymer ?
#
loop_
_entity_poly.entity_id
_entity_poly.type
_entity_poly.pdbx_seq_one_letter_code
_entity_poly.pdbx_strand_id
1 'polypeptide(L)'
;MNKRIFLLSGLAVAASALAAPLPYDESANAKAEIEQALATAKTHQGKVLVIFGANWCEDCRALDHALKADRSAKLIADEFGVVKVDVGRFDRNLDVAAAYGDAIRKGIPAAVVLSADNQVLYATRAGELADARRMSDSGIYDFFRNVTSAARAKQ
;
A
#
# COMPACT_ATOMS: atom_id res chain seq x y z
N MET A 1 10.61 43.46 55.65
CA MET A 1 9.65 42.45 55.09
C MET A 1 9.82 42.37 53.60
N ASN A 2 10.65 41.44 53.08
CA ASN A 2 10.95 41.31 51.66
C ASN A 2 10.08 40.23 51.04
N LYS A 3 9.09 40.63 50.22
CA LYS A 3 8.31 39.73 49.40
C LYS A 3 9.11 39.33 48.13
N ARG A 4 9.61 38.11 48.13
CA ARG A 4 10.19 37.50 46.90
C ARG A 4 9.07 37.00 46.02
N ILE A 5 8.87 37.62 44.87
CA ILE A 5 7.96 37.17 43.85
C ILE A 5 8.69 36.09 43.02
N PHE A 6 8.23 34.82 43.09
CA PHE A 6 8.67 33.74 42.21
C PHE A 6 7.88 33.82 40.91
N LEU A 7 8.54 34.22 39.84
CA LEU A 7 8.02 34.11 38.48
C LEU A 7 8.22 32.66 38.01
N LEU A 8 7.14 31.88 37.97
CA LEU A 8 7.09 30.57 37.31
C LEU A 8 7.00 30.78 35.81
N SER A 9 8.13 30.65 35.10
CA SER A 9 8.17 30.58 33.63
C SER A 9 7.66 29.20 33.21
N GLY A 10 6.40 29.14 32.78
CA GLY A 10 5.83 27.94 32.17
C GLY A 10 6.42 27.73 30.78
N LEU A 11 7.24 26.67 30.62
CA LEU A 11 7.76 26.23 29.34
C LEU A 11 6.63 25.48 28.61
N ALA A 12 6.00 26.13 27.63
CA ALA A 12 5.01 25.50 26.77
C ALA A 12 5.75 24.57 25.79
N VAL A 13 5.70 23.27 26.01
CA VAL A 13 6.17 22.26 25.05
C VAL A 13 5.13 22.17 23.94
N ALA A 14 5.43 22.78 22.79
CA ALA A 14 4.65 22.58 21.57
C ALA A 14 4.87 21.16 21.07
N ALA A 15 3.89 20.27 21.25
CA ALA A 15 3.89 18.96 20.65
C ALA A 15 3.67 19.14 19.14
N SER A 16 4.74 19.00 18.36
CA SER A 16 4.64 18.90 16.90
C SER A 16 3.95 17.59 16.56
N ALA A 17 2.69 17.66 16.13
CA ALA A 17 1.99 16.53 15.54
C ALA A 17 2.71 16.15 14.23
N LEU A 18 3.51 15.09 14.25
CA LEU A 18 4.08 14.50 13.05
C LEU A 18 2.91 13.94 12.22
N ALA A 19 2.67 14.52 11.05
CA ALA A 19 1.73 13.97 10.09
C ALA A 19 2.16 12.55 9.73
N ALA A 20 1.20 11.62 9.66
CA ALA A 20 1.50 10.26 9.22
C ALA A 20 2.13 10.27 7.81
N PRO A 21 3.15 9.45 7.55
CA PRO A 21 3.79 9.42 6.24
C PRO A 21 2.77 9.02 5.16
N LEU A 22 2.87 9.68 4.01
CA LEU A 22 2.04 9.36 2.84
C LEU A 22 2.35 7.95 2.33
N PRO A 23 1.36 7.21 1.83
CA PRO A 23 1.53 5.80 1.48
C PRO A 23 2.40 5.54 0.25
N TYR A 24 2.55 6.51 -0.65
CA TYR A 24 3.31 6.36 -1.90
C TYR A 24 4.51 7.30 -1.90
N ASP A 25 5.71 6.75 -2.20
CA ASP A 25 6.90 7.55 -2.49
C ASP A 25 6.88 7.97 -3.96
N GLU A 26 6.61 9.26 -4.20
CA GLU A 26 6.52 9.82 -5.55
C GLU A 26 7.88 9.89 -6.27
N SER A 27 8.99 9.70 -5.55
CA SER A 27 10.35 9.68 -6.08
C SER A 27 10.91 8.27 -6.33
N ALA A 28 10.20 7.23 -5.89
CA ALA A 28 10.66 5.85 -5.99
C ALA A 28 10.79 5.36 -7.45
N ASN A 29 11.79 4.52 -7.68
CA ASN A 29 11.92 3.79 -8.93
C ASN A 29 11.10 2.50 -8.84
N ALA A 30 9.86 2.54 -9.33
CA ALA A 30 8.92 1.42 -9.23
C ALA A 30 9.45 0.12 -9.83
N LYS A 31 10.17 0.18 -10.96
CA LYS A 31 10.76 -1.03 -11.58
C LYS A 31 11.81 -1.65 -10.69
N ALA A 32 12.73 -0.84 -10.15
CA ALA A 32 13.77 -1.32 -9.26
C ALA A 32 13.20 -1.91 -7.96
N GLU A 33 12.16 -1.30 -7.39
CA GLU A 33 11.50 -1.83 -6.19
C GLU A 33 10.81 -3.17 -6.46
N ILE A 34 10.12 -3.32 -7.61
CA ILE A 34 9.50 -4.59 -8.01
C ILE A 34 10.58 -5.65 -8.23
N GLU A 35 11.67 -5.34 -8.93
CA GLU A 35 12.79 -6.27 -9.15
C GLU A 35 13.40 -6.73 -7.84
N GLN A 36 13.62 -5.82 -6.88
CA GLN A 36 14.12 -6.16 -5.55
C GLN A 36 13.16 -7.05 -4.77
N ALA A 37 11.86 -6.73 -4.81
CA ALA A 37 10.83 -7.54 -4.15
C ALA A 37 10.75 -8.96 -4.75
N LEU A 38 10.84 -9.09 -6.08
CA LEU A 38 10.88 -10.38 -6.77
C LEU A 38 12.13 -11.18 -6.40
N ALA A 39 13.30 -10.53 -6.33
CA ALA A 39 14.52 -11.18 -5.89
C ALA A 39 14.39 -11.73 -4.46
N THR A 40 13.79 -10.97 -3.56
CA THR A 40 13.48 -11.40 -2.19
C THR A 40 12.47 -12.55 -2.18
N ALA A 41 11.39 -12.45 -2.98
CA ALA A 41 10.37 -13.49 -3.07
C ALA A 41 10.94 -14.84 -3.55
N LYS A 42 11.93 -14.84 -4.44
CA LYS A 42 12.61 -16.06 -4.90
C LYS A 42 13.31 -16.81 -3.77
N THR A 43 13.87 -16.11 -2.79
CA THR A 43 14.59 -16.77 -1.68
C THR A 43 13.65 -17.48 -0.70
N HIS A 44 12.37 -17.09 -0.66
CA HIS A 44 11.37 -17.59 0.29
C HIS A 44 10.17 -18.26 -0.39
N GLN A 45 10.20 -18.45 -1.72
CA GLN A 45 9.04 -18.91 -2.51
C GLN A 45 7.78 -18.06 -2.26
N GLY A 46 8.00 -16.76 -2.03
CA GLY A 46 6.96 -15.81 -1.72
C GLY A 46 6.26 -15.24 -2.96
N LYS A 47 5.35 -14.31 -2.71
CA LYS A 47 4.63 -13.54 -3.73
C LYS A 47 4.89 -12.05 -3.55
N VAL A 48 4.74 -11.27 -4.61
CA VAL A 48 4.80 -9.82 -4.56
C VAL A 48 3.42 -9.25 -4.81
N LEU A 49 2.97 -8.37 -3.91
CA LEU A 49 1.76 -7.59 -4.05
C LEU A 49 2.15 -6.17 -4.51
N VAL A 50 1.85 -5.84 -5.75
CA VAL A 50 2.03 -4.50 -6.29
C VAL A 50 0.71 -3.74 -6.15
N ILE A 51 0.73 -2.61 -5.44
CA ILE A 51 -0.43 -1.73 -5.25
C ILE A 51 -0.17 -0.42 -5.98
N PHE A 52 -0.94 -0.17 -7.02
CA PHE A 52 -0.92 1.08 -7.77
C PHE A 52 -1.87 2.09 -7.13
N GLY A 53 -1.41 3.32 -6.96
CA GLY A 53 -2.23 4.37 -6.38
C GLY A 53 -1.53 5.72 -6.38
N ALA A 54 -2.04 6.66 -5.60
CA ALA A 54 -1.46 7.99 -5.45
C ALA A 54 -1.85 8.63 -4.11
N ASN A 55 -1.04 9.56 -3.63
CA ASN A 55 -1.24 10.22 -2.33
C ASN A 55 -2.48 11.11 -2.28
N TRP A 56 -2.92 11.70 -3.39
CA TRP A 56 -4.15 12.48 -3.48
C TRP A 56 -5.43 11.63 -3.45
N CYS A 57 -5.31 10.34 -3.74
CA CYS A 57 -6.44 9.41 -3.86
C CYS A 57 -6.92 8.99 -2.46
N GLU A 58 -8.13 9.36 -2.09
CA GLU A 58 -8.71 9.01 -0.78
C GLU A 58 -8.90 7.50 -0.60
N ASP A 59 -9.33 6.78 -1.64
CA ASP A 59 -9.48 5.33 -1.62
C ASP A 59 -8.13 4.63 -1.45
N CYS A 60 -7.06 5.18 -2.03
CA CYS A 60 -5.70 4.66 -1.87
C CYS A 60 -5.20 4.80 -0.42
N ARG A 61 -5.48 5.94 0.22
CA ARG A 61 -5.14 6.16 1.63
C ARG A 61 -5.98 5.27 2.56
N ALA A 62 -7.25 5.11 2.24
CA ALA A 62 -8.15 4.22 3.00
C ALA A 62 -7.68 2.75 2.91
N LEU A 63 -7.32 2.29 1.71
CA LEU A 63 -6.75 0.95 1.53
C LEU A 63 -5.46 0.78 2.34
N ASP A 64 -4.53 1.74 2.26
CA ASP A 64 -3.27 1.70 3.01
C ASP A 64 -3.50 1.58 4.52
N HIS A 65 -4.47 2.34 5.05
CA HIS A 65 -4.85 2.27 6.46
C HIS A 65 -5.40 0.87 6.81
N ALA A 66 -6.34 0.36 6.02
CA ALA A 66 -6.97 -0.94 6.27
C ALA A 66 -5.96 -2.11 6.18
N LEU A 67 -4.97 -2.03 5.29
CA LEU A 67 -3.92 -3.05 5.18
C LEU A 67 -2.94 -3.05 6.36
N LYS A 68 -2.86 -1.97 7.11
CA LYS A 68 -2.04 -1.86 8.32
C LYS A 68 -2.79 -2.24 9.60
N ALA A 69 -4.10 -2.53 9.50
CA ALA A 69 -4.95 -2.86 10.64
C ALA A 69 -4.94 -4.37 10.93
N ASP A 70 -4.70 -4.72 12.21
CA ASP A 70 -4.87 -6.04 12.83
C ASP A 70 -4.59 -7.26 11.91
N ARG A 71 -5.65 -8.02 11.61
CA ARG A 71 -5.56 -9.26 10.83
C ARG A 71 -5.18 -9.05 9.35
N SER A 72 -5.49 -7.88 8.77
CA SER A 72 -5.07 -7.54 7.42
C SER A 72 -3.56 -7.39 7.36
N ALA A 73 -2.96 -6.67 8.32
CA ALA A 73 -1.51 -6.50 8.40
C ALA A 73 -0.79 -7.86 8.50
N LYS A 74 -1.33 -8.76 9.36
CA LYS A 74 -0.77 -10.11 9.48
C LYS A 74 -0.88 -10.90 8.17
N LEU A 75 -2.05 -10.93 7.53
CA LEU A 75 -2.25 -11.62 6.25
C LEU A 75 -1.29 -11.12 5.18
N ILE A 76 -1.18 -9.80 5.05
CA ILE A 76 -0.32 -9.18 4.03
C ILE A 76 1.15 -9.50 4.29
N ALA A 77 1.62 -9.39 5.55
CA ALA A 77 2.99 -9.68 5.91
C ALA A 77 3.36 -11.16 5.73
N ASP A 78 2.43 -12.07 6.00
CA ASP A 78 2.66 -13.52 5.87
C ASP A 78 2.71 -13.96 4.39
N GLU A 79 1.98 -13.28 3.49
CA GLU A 79 1.75 -13.76 2.13
C GLU A 79 2.55 -13.01 1.05
N PHE A 80 2.94 -11.75 1.30
CA PHE A 80 3.43 -10.88 0.25
C PHE A 80 4.62 -10.00 0.68
N GLY A 81 5.57 -9.83 -0.25
CA GLY A 81 6.37 -8.61 -0.29
C GLY A 81 5.55 -7.50 -0.97
N VAL A 82 5.36 -6.36 -0.31
CA VAL A 82 4.50 -5.28 -0.83
C VAL A 82 5.33 -4.20 -1.51
N VAL A 83 4.93 -3.82 -2.73
CA VAL A 83 5.46 -2.66 -3.45
C VAL A 83 4.31 -1.71 -3.76
N LYS A 84 4.48 -0.43 -3.43
CA LYS A 84 3.50 0.61 -3.74
C LYS A 84 4.02 1.47 -4.89
N VAL A 85 3.26 1.52 -5.97
CA VAL A 85 3.63 2.25 -7.18
C VAL A 85 2.77 3.50 -7.31
N ASP A 86 3.42 4.67 -7.24
CA ASP A 86 2.76 5.95 -7.50
C ASP A 86 2.46 6.09 -8.99
N VAL A 87 1.20 6.35 -9.32
CA VAL A 87 0.77 6.62 -10.70
C VAL A 87 0.50 8.11 -10.96
N GLY A 88 0.84 8.96 -9.99
CA GLY A 88 0.61 10.40 -10.08
C GLY A 88 -0.86 10.72 -10.36
N ARG A 89 -1.11 11.58 -11.33
CA ARG A 89 -2.45 11.85 -11.87
C ARG A 89 -2.71 11.05 -13.15
N PHE A 90 -2.34 9.77 -13.14
CA PHE A 90 -2.29 8.88 -14.29
C PHE A 90 -1.28 9.36 -15.36
N ASP A 91 -0.13 9.84 -14.89
CA ASP A 91 0.95 10.39 -15.71
C ASP A 91 2.33 9.80 -15.33
N ARG A 92 2.38 8.85 -14.39
CA ARG A 92 3.62 8.18 -13.93
C ARG A 92 3.45 6.67 -13.93
N ASN A 93 4.53 5.94 -14.17
CA ASN A 93 4.59 4.47 -14.09
C ASN A 93 3.49 3.73 -14.86
N LEU A 94 2.94 4.36 -15.92
CA LEU A 94 1.89 3.75 -16.74
C LEU A 94 2.42 2.56 -17.55
N ASP A 95 3.68 2.57 -17.90
CA ASP A 95 4.39 1.46 -18.54
C ASP A 95 4.51 0.25 -17.59
N VAL A 96 4.71 0.50 -16.28
CA VAL A 96 4.70 -0.53 -15.25
C VAL A 96 3.30 -1.13 -15.11
N ALA A 97 2.26 -0.30 -15.05
CA ALA A 97 0.87 -0.77 -14.98
C ALA A 97 0.50 -1.59 -16.23
N ALA A 98 0.89 -1.14 -17.41
CA ALA A 98 0.65 -1.84 -18.69
C ALA A 98 1.34 -3.20 -18.74
N ALA A 99 2.57 -3.32 -18.22
CA ALA A 99 3.31 -4.57 -18.17
C ALA A 99 2.59 -5.67 -17.36
N TYR A 100 1.73 -5.28 -16.41
CA TYR A 100 0.96 -6.20 -15.56
C TYR A 100 -0.55 -6.24 -15.90
N GLY A 101 -0.90 -5.95 -17.16
CA GLY A 101 -2.27 -6.08 -17.65
C GLY A 101 -3.16 -4.87 -17.40
N ASP A 102 -2.56 -3.70 -17.21
CA ASP A 102 -3.26 -2.41 -17.10
C ASP A 102 -4.34 -2.40 -15.99
N ALA A 103 -3.94 -2.87 -14.80
CA ALA A 103 -4.84 -3.02 -13.64
C ALA A 103 -5.52 -1.69 -13.22
N ILE A 104 -4.90 -0.54 -13.57
CA ILE A 104 -5.39 0.80 -13.21
C ILE A 104 -6.48 1.34 -14.13
N ARG A 105 -6.81 0.65 -15.23
CA ARG A 105 -7.75 1.14 -16.23
C ARG A 105 -9.15 1.46 -15.70
N LYS A 106 -9.57 0.82 -14.63
CA LYS A 106 -10.87 1.01 -13.96
C LYS A 106 -10.77 1.82 -12.67
N GLY A 107 -9.62 2.46 -12.43
CA GLY A 107 -9.39 3.31 -11.27
C GLY A 107 -8.30 2.79 -10.34
N ILE A 108 -8.02 3.58 -9.32
CA ILE A 108 -7.08 3.29 -8.25
C ILE A 108 -7.78 3.40 -6.89
N PRO A 109 -7.33 2.66 -5.86
CA PRO A 109 -6.18 1.75 -5.91
C PRO A 109 -6.46 0.50 -6.74
N ALA A 110 -5.40 -0.06 -7.31
CA ALA A 110 -5.45 -1.32 -8.03
C ALA A 110 -4.34 -2.25 -7.55
N ALA A 111 -4.56 -3.55 -7.58
CA ALA A 111 -3.64 -4.54 -7.06
C ALA A 111 -3.28 -5.61 -8.08
N VAL A 112 -2.01 -5.99 -8.10
CA VAL A 112 -1.48 -7.10 -8.89
C VAL A 112 -0.68 -8.01 -7.97
N VAL A 113 -0.90 -9.33 -8.06
CA VAL A 113 -0.09 -10.32 -7.36
C VAL A 113 0.80 -11.03 -8.38
N LEU A 114 2.09 -11.04 -8.09
CA LEU A 114 3.11 -11.70 -8.90
C LEU A 114 3.66 -12.92 -8.19
N SER A 115 3.96 -13.98 -8.95
CA SER A 115 4.83 -15.06 -8.48
C SER A 115 6.28 -14.56 -8.36
N ALA A 116 7.13 -15.34 -7.70
CA ALA A 116 8.57 -15.05 -7.62
C ALA A 116 9.24 -14.96 -9.01
N ASP A 117 8.67 -15.62 -10.02
CA ASP A 117 9.15 -15.58 -11.41
C ASP A 117 8.47 -14.50 -12.25
N ASN A 118 7.89 -13.49 -11.60
CA ASN A 118 7.26 -12.34 -12.26
C ASN A 118 6.05 -12.69 -13.15
N GLN A 119 5.34 -13.77 -12.83
CA GLN A 119 4.09 -14.12 -13.52
C GLN A 119 2.90 -13.51 -12.79
N VAL A 120 1.95 -12.94 -13.52
CA VAL A 120 0.72 -12.38 -12.94
C VAL A 120 -0.19 -13.50 -12.47
N LEU A 121 -0.32 -13.66 -11.15
CA LEU A 121 -1.23 -14.61 -10.51
C LEU A 121 -2.64 -14.04 -10.36
N TYR A 122 -2.72 -12.74 -10.07
CA TYR A 122 -3.97 -11.98 -9.92
C TYR A 122 -3.78 -10.53 -10.34
N ALA A 123 -4.81 -9.91 -10.88
CA ALA A 123 -4.87 -8.46 -11.09
C ALA A 123 -6.33 -7.98 -10.95
N THR A 124 -6.54 -6.84 -10.30
CA THR A 124 -7.82 -6.13 -10.34
C THR A 124 -8.11 -5.70 -11.78
N ARG A 125 -9.34 -5.89 -12.26
CA ARG A 125 -9.72 -5.60 -13.64
C ARG A 125 -11.01 -4.81 -13.77
N ALA A 126 -11.85 -4.82 -12.74
CA ALA A 126 -13.16 -4.19 -12.71
C ALA A 126 -13.24 -3.00 -11.73
N GLY A 127 -12.10 -2.57 -11.15
CA GLY A 127 -12.06 -1.50 -10.15
C GLY A 127 -12.47 -1.97 -8.76
N GLU A 128 -12.18 -3.23 -8.43
CA GLU A 128 -12.62 -3.90 -7.19
C GLU A 128 -12.22 -3.16 -5.91
N LEU A 129 -11.17 -2.35 -5.98
CA LEU A 129 -10.65 -1.54 -4.87
C LEU A 129 -10.88 -0.03 -5.08
N ALA A 130 -11.45 0.40 -6.21
CA ALA A 130 -11.54 1.81 -6.57
C ALA A 130 -12.48 2.65 -5.68
N ASP A 131 -13.21 2.00 -4.77
CA ASP A 131 -14.02 2.63 -3.73
C ASP A 131 -13.69 2.10 -2.32
N ALA A 132 -12.41 1.79 -2.09
CA ALA A 132 -11.92 1.18 -0.85
C ALA A 132 -12.33 1.92 0.44
N ARG A 133 -12.51 3.24 0.41
CA ARG A 133 -13.02 4.04 1.54
C ARG A 133 -14.43 3.65 1.99
N ARG A 134 -15.21 2.97 1.14
CA ARG A 134 -16.57 2.47 1.44
C ARG A 134 -16.56 1.01 1.88
N MET A 135 -15.46 0.33 1.72
CA MET A 135 -15.30 -1.04 2.18
C MET A 135 -15.05 -1.04 3.69
N SER A 136 -15.60 -2.02 4.39
CA SER A 136 -15.23 -2.26 5.79
C SER A 136 -13.85 -2.92 5.87
N ASP A 137 -13.19 -2.83 7.04
CA ASP A 137 -11.91 -3.52 7.29
C ASP A 137 -12.04 -5.03 7.07
N SER A 138 -13.19 -5.62 7.43
CA SER A 138 -13.47 -7.03 7.13
C SER A 138 -13.61 -7.28 5.63
N GLY A 139 -14.21 -6.37 4.87
CA GLY A 139 -14.35 -6.47 3.42
C GLY A 139 -12.99 -6.43 2.72
N ILE A 140 -12.10 -5.53 3.15
CA ILE A 140 -10.71 -5.47 2.64
C ILE A 140 -9.95 -6.77 2.99
N TYR A 141 -10.06 -7.23 4.23
CA TYR A 141 -9.45 -8.50 4.64
C TYR A 141 -9.93 -9.67 3.79
N ASP A 142 -11.25 -9.81 3.63
CA ASP A 142 -11.84 -10.91 2.86
C ASP A 142 -11.46 -10.85 1.37
N PHE A 143 -11.35 -9.64 0.81
CA PHE A 143 -10.83 -9.45 -0.54
C PHE A 143 -9.41 -10.02 -0.67
N PHE A 144 -8.46 -9.62 0.17
CA PHE A 144 -7.07 -10.10 0.06
C PHE A 144 -6.92 -11.57 0.45
N ARG A 145 -7.73 -12.09 1.36
CA ARG A 145 -7.79 -13.53 1.63
C ARG A 145 -8.20 -14.33 0.38
N ASN A 146 -9.20 -13.86 -0.35
CA ASN A 146 -9.66 -14.49 -1.59
C ASN A 146 -8.59 -14.36 -2.69
N VAL A 147 -7.94 -13.21 -2.81
CA VAL A 147 -6.81 -12.99 -3.72
C VAL A 147 -5.66 -13.96 -3.43
N THR A 148 -5.32 -14.14 -2.15
CA THR A 148 -4.30 -15.12 -1.72
C THR A 148 -4.65 -16.53 -2.15
N SER A 149 -5.91 -16.95 -1.94
CA SER A 149 -6.38 -18.28 -2.33
C SER A 149 -6.35 -18.48 -3.86
N ALA A 150 -6.79 -17.47 -4.62
CA ALA A 150 -6.75 -17.51 -6.08
C ALA A 150 -5.31 -17.54 -6.63
N ALA A 151 -4.38 -16.81 -5.99
CA ALA A 151 -2.98 -16.79 -6.39
C ALA A 151 -2.27 -18.13 -6.09
N ARG A 152 -2.60 -18.79 -4.98
CA ARG A 152 -2.07 -20.13 -4.65
C ARG A 152 -2.51 -21.20 -5.65
N ALA A 153 -3.75 -21.11 -6.16
CA ALA A 153 -4.27 -22.07 -7.13
C ALA A 153 -3.57 -22.01 -8.50
N LYS A 154 -2.77 -20.97 -8.77
CA LYS A 154 -2.05 -20.76 -10.04
C LYS A 154 -0.54 -21.01 -9.94
N GLN A 155 -0.06 -21.39 -8.76
CA GLN A 155 1.33 -21.80 -8.52
C GLN A 155 1.49 -23.31 -8.72
#